data_4fe80a03dbadb3edb960d4f241794c36
#
_entry.id   4fe80a03dbadb3edb960d4f241794c36
#
_cell.length_a   1.000
_cell.length_b   1.000
_cell.length_c   1.000
_cell.angle_alpha   90.00
_cell.angle_beta   90.00
_cell.angle_gamma   90.00
#
_symmetry.space_group_name_H-M   'P 1'
#
loop_
_entity.id
_entity.type
_entity.pdbx_description
1 polymer ?
#
loop_
_entity_poly.entity_id
_entity_poly.type
_entity_poly.pdbx_seq_one_letter_code
_entity_poly.pdbx_strand_id
1 'polypeptide(L)'
;MRAVIQRVKSAHVTVNNSITGEIGSGMMILVGIEETDTSEDIEWLTKKILALRIFDDQNGVMNLSVQDIDGEILLISQFTLHASTKKGNRPSYIRAARPEIATPLYEKLINNLSLNFGKEIQCGIFGAEMMVSLVNDGPVTIIIDTKNKE
;
A
#
# COMPACT_ATOMS: atom_id res chain seq x y z
N MET A 1 -7.17 7.81 -4.47
CA MET A 1 -6.40 6.58 -4.18
C MET A 1 -6.96 5.90 -2.95
N ARG A 2 -6.96 4.59 -2.94
CA ARG A 2 -7.33 3.81 -1.76
C ARG A 2 -6.19 2.88 -1.37
N ALA A 3 -5.80 2.89 -0.10
CA ALA A 3 -4.76 2.03 0.44
C ALA A 3 -5.32 1.14 1.55
N VAL A 4 -4.87 -0.11 1.59
CA VAL A 4 -5.08 -1.03 2.71
C VAL A 4 -3.71 -1.38 3.26
N ILE A 5 -3.47 -1.01 4.49
CA ILE A 5 -2.18 -1.13 5.18
C ILE A 5 -2.27 -2.24 6.21
N GLN A 6 -1.36 -3.19 6.14
CA GLN A 6 -1.18 -4.25 7.12
C GLN A 6 0.15 -4.05 7.85
N ARG A 7 0.12 -3.99 9.19
CA ARG A 7 1.33 -4.12 9.99
C ARG A 7 1.80 -5.57 9.94
N VAL A 8 3.06 -5.79 9.59
CA VAL A 8 3.61 -7.13 9.37
C VAL A 8 4.91 -7.37 10.11
N LYS A 9 5.17 -8.64 10.46
CA LYS A 9 6.49 -9.12 10.89
C LYS A 9 7.39 -9.41 9.70
N SER A 10 6.78 -9.85 8.60
CA SER A 10 7.44 -10.08 7.31
C SER A 10 6.39 -10.12 6.20
N ALA A 11 6.78 -9.77 5.00
CA ALA A 11 5.98 -9.96 3.79
C ALA A 11 6.88 -10.09 2.58
N HIS A 12 6.42 -10.85 1.57
CA HIS A 12 7.07 -10.91 0.27
C HIS A 12 6.06 -11.10 -0.85
N VAL A 13 6.44 -10.73 -2.05
CA VAL A 13 5.65 -10.94 -3.25
C VAL A 13 6.45 -11.72 -4.28
N THR A 14 5.81 -12.71 -4.88
CA THR A 14 6.39 -13.60 -5.89
C THR A 14 5.67 -13.43 -7.21
N VAL A 15 6.43 -13.29 -8.29
CA VAL A 15 5.95 -13.26 -9.68
C VAL A 15 6.75 -14.31 -10.45
N ASN A 16 6.06 -15.20 -11.17
CA ASN A 16 6.68 -16.32 -11.91
C ASN A 16 7.68 -17.12 -11.06
N ASN A 17 7.30 -17.47 -9.83
CA ASN A 17 8.11 -18.21 -8.85
C ASN A 17 9.40 -17.49 -8.38
N SER A 18 9.55 -16.20 -8.65
CA SER A 18 10.67 -15.39 -8.19
C SER A 18 10.19 -14.28 -7.27
N ILE A 19 10.86 -14.09 -6.13
CA ILE A 19 10.59 -12.98 -5.22
C ILE A 19 11.00 -11.69 -5.89
N THR A 20 10.07 -10.73 -6.01
CA THR A 20 10.30 -9.42 -6.60
C THR A 20 10.40 -8.31 -5.55
N GLY A 21 9.88 -8.56 -4.35
CA GLY A 21 9.98 -7.66 -3.22
C GLY A 21 9.80 -8.41 -1.92
N GLU A 22 10.57 -8.06 -0.89
CA GLU A 22 10.55 -8.70 0.42
C GLU A 22 10.90 -7.69 1.51
N ILE A 23 10.20 -7.79 2.64
CA ILE A 23 10.44 -6.96 3.82
C ILE A 23 10.40 -7.80 5.10
N GLY A 24 11.09 -7.32 6.13
CA GLY A 24 10.92 -7.72 7.52
C GLY A 24 9.77 -6.99 8.20
N SER A 25 10.00 -6.53 9.44
CA SER A 25 8.99 -5.72 10.18
C SER A 25 8.70 -4.40 9.47
N GLY A 26 7.41 -4.11 9.32
CA GLY A 26 6.99 -2.89 8.63
C GLY A 26 5.54 -2.93 8.17
N MET A 27 5.31 -2.42 6.97
CA MET A 27 3.97 -2.32 6.37
C MET A 27 3.92 -2.99 5.01
N MET A 28 2.98 -3.92 4.81
CA MET A 28 2.54 -4.33 3.48
C MET A 28 1.32 -3.49 3.10
N ILE A 29 1.37 -2.83 1.95
CA ILE A 29 0.36 -1.88 1.50
C ILE A 29 -0.19 -2.29 0.15
N LEU A 30 -1.49 -2.52 0.08
CA LEU A 30 -2.23 -2.64 -1.17
C LEU A 30 -2.71 -1.25 -1.58
N VAL A 31 -2.48 -0.83 -2.82
CA VAL A 31 -2.93 0.47 -3.33
C VAL A 31 -3.76 0.32 -4.61
N GLY A 32 -4.96 0.90 -4.60
CA GLY A 32 -5.83 1.05 -5.77
C GLY A 32 -5.85 2.50 -6.23
N ILE A 33 -5.83 2.69 -7.55
CA ILE A 33 -5.82 4.00 -8.20
C ILE A 33 -7.10 4.15 -9.02
N GLU A 34 -7.73 5.32 -8.97
CA GLU A 34 -8.87 5.68 -9.80
C GLU A 34 -8.53 6.85 -10.74
N GLU A 35 -9.32 7.03 -11.80
CA GLU A 35 -9.00 7.99 -12.88
C GLU A 35 -8.91 9.45 -12.42
N THR A 36 -9.56 9.78 -11.31
CA THR A 36 -9.55 11.13 -10.73
C THR A 36 -8.38 11.41 -9.79
N ASP A 37 -7.50 10.43 -9.60
CA ASP A 37 -6.34 10.61 -8.73
C ASP A 37 -5.28 11.50 -9.36
N THR A 38 -4.63 12.30 -8.51
CA THR A 38 -3.66 13.31 -8.92
C THR A 38 -2.39 13.22 -8.08
N SER A 39 -1.42 14.10 -8.38
CA SER A 39 -0.21 14.23 -7.58
C SER A 39 -0.49 14.66 -6.13
N GLU A 40 -1.54 15.43 -5.90
CA GLU A 40 -1.96 15.85 -4.55
C GLU A 40 -2.38 14.65 -3.69
N ASP A 41 -3.07 13.68 -4.31
CA ASP A 41 -3.42 12.42 -3.64
C ASP A 41 -2.17 11.63 -3.23
N ILE A 42 -1.17 11.57 -4.13
CA ILE A 42 0.12 10.91 -3.86
C ILE A 42 0.84 11.58 -2.70
N GLU A 43 0.98 12.89 -2.71
CA GLU A 43 1.67 13.64 -1.65
C GLU A 43 0.98 13.46 -0.29
N TRP A 44 -0.34 13.57 -0.29
CA TRP A 44 -1.11 13.39 0.94
C TRP A 44 -1.01 11.94 1.48
N LEU A 45 -1.17 10.95 0.60
CA LEU A 45 -1.08 9.54 0.97
C LEU A 45 0.31 9.17 1.48
N THR A 46 1.37 9.64 0.81
CA THR A 46 2.76 9.45 1.25
C THR A 46 2.97 9.97 2.68
N LYS A 47 2.56 11.21 2.96
CA LYS A 47 2.68 11.79 4.30
C LYS A 47 1.92 10.98 5.35
N LYS A 48 0.72 10.51 5.00
CA LYS A 48 -0.09 9.67 5.90
C LYS A 48 0.55 8.34 6.19
N ILE A 49 1.01 7.62 5.17
CA ILE A 49 1.68 6.32 5.32
C ILE A 49 2.90 6.45 6.24
N LEU A 50 3.79 7.41 5.98
CA LEU A 50 5.04 7.55 6.73
C LEU A 50 4.84 8.03 8.18
N ALA A 51 3.78 8.80 8.44
CA ALA A 51 3.47 9.33 9.76
C ALA A 51 2.49 8.47 10.57
N LEU A 52 1.98 7.36 10.00
CA LEU A 52 0.98 6.52 10.65
C LEU A 52 1.58 5.80 11.86
N ARG A 53 1.04 6.06 13.05
CA ARG A 53 1.55 5.60 14.34
C ARG A 53 0.88 4.30 14.76
N ILE A 54 1.23 3.20 14.12
CA ILE A 54 0.64 1.87 14.31
C ILE A 54 1.62 0.83 14.87
N PHE A 55 2.80 1.24 15.25
CA PHE A 55 3.79 0.36 15.90
C PHE A 55 3.87 0.67 17.38
N ASP A 56 4.05 -0.38 18.18
CA ASP A 56 4.05 -0.28 19.63
C ASP A 56 5.34 0.39 20.13
N ASP A 57 5.19 1.29 21.08
CA ASP A 57 6.29 1.84 21.86
C ASP A 57 6.72 0.88 22.99
N GLN A 58 7.69 1.28 23.79
CA GLN A 58 8.20 0.49 24.91
C GLN A 58 7.14 0.16 25.99
N ASN A 59 5.99 0.85 25.97
CA ASN A 59 4.87 0.60 26.88
C ASN A 59 3.78 -0.27 26.25
N GLY A 60 3.99 -0.77 25.03
CA GLY A 60 3.02 -1.56 24.28
C GLY A 60 1.85 -0.74 23.72
N VAL A 61 2.03 0.56 23.54
CA VAL A 61 1.03 1.48 22.98
C VAL A 61 1.38 1.79 21.54
N MET A 62 0.42 1.69 20.62
CA MET A 62 0.60 2.08 19.22
C MET A 62 0.86 3.59 19.12
N ASN A 63 2.10 3.96 19.00
CA ASN A 63 2.59 5.33 19.10
C ASN A 63 3.76 5.65 18.15
N LEU A 64 4.35 4.65 17.54
CA LEU A 64 5.50 4.81 16.65
C LEU A 64 5.10 4.61 15.19
N SER A 65 5.75 5.36 14.31
CA SER A 65 5.63 5.24 12.85
C SER A 65 6.58 4.17 12.30
N VAL A 66 6.44 3.85 11.01
CA VAL A 66 7.38 2.95 10.32
C VAL A 66 8.80 3.53 10.29
N GLN A 67 8.93 4.87 10.31
CA GLN A 67 10.23 5.56 10.39
C GLN A 67 10.87 5.40 11.77
N ASP A 68 10.07 5.53 12.83
CA ASP A 68 10.57 5.44 14.22
C ASP A 68 11.11 4.05 14.55
N ILE A 69 10.54 3.00 13.97
CA ILE A 69 10.98 1.61 14.20
C ILE A 69 12.07 1.15 13.21
N ASP A 70 12.52 2.04 12.32
CA ASP A 70 13.42 1.70 11.20
C ASP A 70 12.87 0.56 10.31
N GLY A 71 11.54 0.50 10.17
CA GLY A 71 10.83 -0.54 9.44
C GLY A 71 10.98 -0.45 7.93
N GLU A 72 10.24 -1.30 7.21
CA GLU A 72 10.28 -1.40 5.75
C GLU A 72 8.86 -1.33 5.16
N ILE A 73 8.76 -1.04 3.87
CA ILE A 73 7.48 -0.94 3.16
C ILE A 73 7.49 -1.82 1.91
N LEU A 74 6.48 -2.68 1.78
CA LEU A 74 6.15 -3.43 0.57
C LEU A 74 4.87 -2.86 -0.03
N LEU A 75 4.96 -2.26 -1.22
CA LEU A 75 3.83 -1.66 -1.92
C LEU A 75 3.38 -2.52 -3.10
N ILE A 76 2.11 -2.89 -3.12
CA ILE A 76 1.47 -3.75 -4.12
C ILE A 76 0.32 -3.01 -4.78
N SER A 77 0.29 -2.97 -6.11
CA SER A 77 -0.85 -2.44 -6.87
C SER A 77 -2.05 -3.39 -6.77
N GLN A 78 -3.24 -2.85 -6.46
CA GLN A 78 -4.46 -3.64 -6.26
C GLN A 78 -5.69 -2.86 -6.77
N PHE A 79 -6.01 -2.97 -8.07
CA PHE A 79 -7.14 -2.25 -8.67
C PHE A 79 -8.51 -2.68 -8.10
N THR A 80 -8.61 -3.90 -7.60
CA THR A 80 -9.86 -4.44 -7.03
C THR A 80 -10.30 -3.73 -5.74
N LEU A 81 -9.47 -2.86 -5.14
CA LEU A 81 -9.89 -1.98 -4.06
C LEU A 81 -10.99 -0.99 -4.48
N HIS A 82 -11.13 -0.74 -5.79
CA HIS A 82 -12.22 0.06 -6.36
C HIS A 82 -13.38 -0.78 -6.89
N ALA A 83 -13.49 -2.05 -6.45
CA ALA A 83 -14.61 -2.91 -6.77
C ALA A 83 -15.94 -2.36 -6.24
N SER A 84 -16.99 -2.51 -7.04
CA SER A 84 -18.37 -2.28 -6.61
C SER A 84 -19.17 -3.58 -6.71
N THR A 85 -19.79 -3.96 -5.59
CA THR A 85 -20.69 -5.12 -5.49
C THR A 85 -22.14 -4.72 -5.27
N LYS A 86 -22.48 -3.44 -5.53
CA LYS A 86 -23.83 -2.89 -5.30
C LYS A 86 -24.92 -3.59 -6.11
N LYS A 87 -24.56 -4.09 -7.32
CA LYS A 87 -25.50 -4.77 -8.22
C LYS A 87 -25.00 -6.19 -8.52
N GLY A 88 -25.42 -7.14 -7.68
CA GLY A 88 -25.08 -8.56 -7.85
C GLY A 88 -23.70 -8.95 -7.31
N ASN A 89 -23.37 -10.26 -7.43
CA ASN A 89 -22.19 -10.85 -6.82
C ASN A 89 -20.92 -10.82 -7.69
N ARG A 90 -21.05 -10.40 -8.96
CA ARG A 90 -19.88 -10.15 -9.83
C ARG A 90 -19.40 -8.73 -9.62
N PRO A 91 -18.19 -8.50 -9.07
CA PRO A 91 -17.69 -7.15 -8.84
C PRO A 91 -17.53 -6.39 -10.17
N SER A 92 -17.84 -5.09 -10.13
CA SER A 92 -17.54 -4.16 -11.21
C SER A 92 -16.31 -3.33 -10.84
N TYR A 93 -15.37 -3.20 -11.77
CA TYR A 93 -14.12 -2.46 -11.57
C TYR A 93 -14.05 -1.16 -12.37
N ILE A 94 -15.20 -0.64 -12.81
CA ILE A 94 -15.30 0.55 -13.68
C ILE A 94 -14.67 1.82 -13.06
N ARG A 95 -14.53 1.84 -11.74
CA ARG A 95 -13.90 2.96 -11.02
C ARG A 95 -12.37 2.88 -10.98
N ALA A 96 -11.81 1.72 -11.21
CA ALA A 96 -10.36 1.56 -11.24
C ALA A 96 -9.78 2.25 -12.48
N ALA A 97 -8.70 3.00 -12.30
CA ALA A 97 -7.99 3.61 -13.41
C ALA A 97 -7.43 2.54 -14.36
N ARG A 98 -7.45 2.84 -15.65
CA ARG A 98 -6.81 2.00 -16.67
C ARG A 98 -5.28 2.02 -16.50
N PRO A 99 -4.57 0.99 -16.99
CA PRO A 99 -3.10 0.90 -16.84
C PRO A 99 -2.36 2.14 -17.33
N GLU A 100 -2.81 2.78 -18.41
CA GLU A 100 -2.17 3.98 -18.98
C GLU A 100 -2.16 5.16 -18.00
N ILE A 101 -3.12 5.21 -17.08
CA ILE A 101 -3.23 6.23 -16.03
C ILE A 101 -2.62 5.71 -14.72
N ALA A 102 -2.95 4.47 -14.36
CA ALA A 102 -2.57 3.90 -13.08
C ALA A 102 -1.06 3.66 -12.95
N THR A 103 -0.40 3.17 -14.02
CA THR A 103 1.04 2.85 -13.98
C THR A 103 1.91 4.07 -13.65
N PRO A 104 1.77 5.22 -14.35
CA PRO A 104 2.57 6.41 -14.02
C PRO A 104 2.31 6.94 -12.60
N LEU A 105 1.06 6.88 -12.12
CA LEU A 105 0.72 7.32 -10.76
C LEU A 105 1.28 6.37 -9.70
N TYR A 106 1.28 5.07 -9.97
CA TYR A 106 1.87 4.07 -9.10
C TYR A 106 3.40 4.24 -8.98
N GLU A 107 4.09 4.41 -10.11
CA GLU A 107 5.53 4.68 -10.15
C GLU A 107 5.88 5.99 -9.42
N LYS A 108 5.07 7.02 -9.61
CA LYS A 108 5.23 8.29 -8.90
C LYS A 108 5.02 8.14 -7.39
N LEU A 109 4.08 7.31 -6.96
CA LEU A 109 3.86 7.02 -5.53
C LEU A 109 5.08 6.30 -4.93
N ILE A 110 5.64 5.28 -5.62
CA ILE A 110 6.87 4.59 -5.19
C ILE A 110 8.00 5.59 -5.00
N ASN A 111 8.25 6.42 -6.02
CA ASN A 111 9.33 7.41 -5.99
C ASN A 111 9.12 8.43 -4.86
N ASN A 112 7.90 8.91 -4.67
CA ASN A 112 7.58 9.89 -3.62
C ASN A 112 7.74 9.28 -2.22
N LEU A 113 7.28 8.03 -2.02
CA LEU A 113 7.51 7.29 -0.79
C LEU A 113 9.00 7.09 -0.52
N SER A 114 9.76 6.58 -1.49
CA SER A 114 11.20 6.32 -1.33
C SER A 114 11.97 7.59 -0.98
N LEU A 115 11.67 8.69 -1.67
CA LEU A 115 12.33 9.98 -1.44
C LEU A 115 12.07 10.51 -0.02
N ASN A 116 10.83 10.46 0.46
CA ASN A 116 10.46 10.98 1.77
C ASN A 116 10.79 10.01 2.92
N PHE A 117 10.84 8.72 2.63
CA PHE A 117 11.19 7.68 3.60
C PHE A 117 12.71 7.54 3.80
N GLY A 118 13.49 7.89 2.77
CA GLY A 118 14.94 7.72 2.76
C GLY A 118 15.40 6.26 2.60
N LYS A 119 14.48 5.36 2.21
CA LYS A 119 14.74 3.95 1.95
C LYS A 119 14.08 3.52 0.64
N GLU A 120 14.57 2.44 0.07
CA GLU A 120 13.95 1.77 -1.07
C GLU A 120 12.58 1.20 -0.65
N ILE A 121 11.58 1.40 -1.50
CA ILE A 121 10.27 0.77 -1.36
C ILE A 121 10.30 -0.55 -2.12
N GLN A 122 10.07 -1.65 -1.40
CA GLN A 122 9.90 -2.95 -2.03
C GLN A 122 8.55 -3.00 -2.72
N CYS A 123 8.47 -3.60 -3.89
CA CYS A 123 7.23 -3.67 -4.66
C CYS A 123 7.15 -4.94 -5.53
N GLY A 124 5.93 -5.27 -5.95
CA GLY A 124 5.68 -6.26 -6.99
C GLY A 124 5.86 -5.69 -8.39
N ILE A 125 5.25 -6.36 -9.36
CA ILE A 125 5.24 -5.94 -10.77
C ILE A 125 3.82 -5.52 -11.13
N PHE A 126 3.65 -4.28 -11.56
CA PHE A 126 2.34 -3.76 -11.96
C PHE A 126 1.72 -4.60 -13.08
N GLY A 127 0.48 -5.02 -12.90
CA GLY A 127 -0.28 -5.81 -13.87
C GLY A 127 0.09 -7.29 -13.95
N ALA A 128 1.10 -7.75 -13.20
CA ALA A 128 1.44 -9.17 -13.14
C ALA A 128 0.52 -9.94 -12.17
N GLU A 129 0.47 -11.24 -12.34
CA GLU A 129 -0.08 -12.13 -11.32
C GLU A 129 0.93 -12.25 -10.17
N MET A 130 0.49 -11.88 -8.98
CA MET A 130 1.33 -11.79 -7.80
C MET A 130 0.82 -12.70 -6.68
N MET A 131 1.73 -13.49 -6.11
CA MET A 131 1.48 -14.26 -4.89
C MET A 131 2.07 -13.46 -3.72
N VAL A 132 1.20 -12.92 -2.87
CA VAL A 132 1.60 -12.09 -1.72
C VAL A 132 1.47 -12.91 -0.45
N SER A 133 2.60 -13.08 0.24
CA SER A 133 2.69 -13.78 1.53
C SER A 133 3.05 -12.80 2.62
N LEU A 134 2.39 -12.90 3.77
CA LEU A 134 2.67 -12.01 4.89
C LEU A 134 2.35 -12.65 6.24
N VAL A 135 3.02 -12.18 7.28
CA VAL A 135 2.68 -12.46 8.67
C VAL A 135 2.13 -11.18 9.28
N ASN A 136 0.79 -11.13 9.44
CA ASN A 136 0.12 -10.01 10.12
C ASN A 136 0.59 -9.91 11.57
N ASP A 137 0.90 -8.68 11.98
CA ASP A 137 1.31 -8.39 13.34
C ASP A 137 0.18 -7.67 14.08
N GLY A 138 -0.45 -8.40 15.00
CA GLY A 138 -1.47 -7.82 15.85
C GLY A 138 -2.85 -8.48 15.83
N PRO A 139 -3.64 -8.61 14.76
CA PRO A 139 -3.51 -7.92 13.47
C PRO A 139 -3.83 -6.43 13.55
N VAL A 140 -3.21 -5.64 12.71
CA VAL A 140 -3.49 -4.22 12.54
C VAL A 140 -3.69 -3.93 11.06
N THR A 141 -4.89 -3.51 10.69
CA THR A 141 -5.32 -3.19 9.33
C THR A 141 -5.91 -1.80 9.30
N ILE A 142 -5.38 -0.91 8.46
CA ILE A 142 -5.86 0.46 8.30
C ILE A 142 -6.25 0.67 6.83
N ILE A 143 -7.41 1.26 6.61
CA ILE A 143 -7.90 1.65 5.29
C ILE A 143 -7.81 3.17 5.18
N ILE A 144 -7.21 3.66 4.10
CA ILE A 144 -7.11 5.09 3.80
C ILE A 144 -7.70 5.34 2.41
N ASP A 145 -8.56 6.35 2.29
CA ASP A 145 -9.10 6.81 1.01
C ASP A 145 -8.82 8.30 0.84
N THR A 146 -8.08 8.69 -0.20
CA THR A 146 -7.69 10.09 -0.42
C THR A 146 -8.88 10.99 -0.81
N LYS A 147 -9.96 10.39 -1.32
CA LYS A 147 -11.18 11.11 -1.69
C LYS A 147 -12.20 11.16 -0.56
N ASN A 148 -12.09 10.26 0.40
CA ASN A 148 -12.95 10.20 1.58
C ASN A 148 -12.07 10.14 2.82
N LYS A 149 -11.49 11.28 3.19
CA LYS A 149 -10.58 11.44 4.32
C LYS A 149 -11.38 11.40 5.62
N GLU A 150 -11.20 10.33 6.39
CA GLU A 150 -11.78 10.12 7.72
C GLU A 150 -10.75 10.31 8.83
#